data_0836d36a6a7f4dc3cff8817634e8216b
#
_entry.id   0836d36a6a7f4dc3cff8817634e8216b
#
_cell.length_a   1.000
_cell.length_b   1.000
_cell.length_c   1.000
_cell.angle_alpha   90.00
_cell.angle_beta   90.00
_cell.angle_gamma   90.00
#
_symmetry.space_group_name_H-M   'P 1'
#
loop_
_entity.id
_entity.type
_entity.pdbx_description
1 polymer ?
#
loop_
_entity_poly.entity_id
_entity_poly.type
_entity_poly.pdbx_seq_one_letter_code
_entity_poly.pdbx_strand_id
1 'polypeptide(L)'
;LINKLFIKKEKNYTDKSEIIEEYIPQEEIKNLIQEDLPFIKAEKNNENKVKFMLPSLDLLKTLSKKEKDKKDNKESHNADFLEKILLDFGVNGNIKKISHGPVVTLNEFEPAAGVKVSKIINLSDDIARNTSSESARIATIPGSNTVGIEIPNIIRENVYLKEILSHPDFKKKDIKLPIALGKNISGMPIIADL
;
A
#
# COMPACT_ATOMS: atom_id res chain seq x y z
N LEU A 1 54.31 -32.99 34.89
CA LEU A 1 55.19 -32.09 34.10
C LEU A 1 54.63 -31.80 32.70
N ILE A 2 53.34 -32.15 32.39
CA ILE A 2 52.80 -32.04 31.03
C ILE A 2 51.63 -31.03 30.93
N ASN A 3 51.17 -30.41 32.04
CA ASN A 3 49.94 -29.56 32.04
C ASN A 3 50.21 -28.04 32.00
N LYS A 4 51.36 -27.59 31.47
CA LYS A 4 51.70 -26.15 31.44
C LYS A 4 51.79 -25.54 30.04
N LEU A 5 51.29 -26.20 28.99
CA LEU A 5 51.62 -25.79 27.61
C LEU A 5 50.46 -25.28 26.77
N PHE A 6 49.23 -25.16 27.29
CA PHE A 6 48.12 -24.65 26.50
C PHE A 6 47.13 -23.78 27.29
N ILE A 7 47.64 -22.74 27.98
CA ILE A 7 46.77 -21.63 28.35
C ILE A 7 47.08 -20.51 27.35
N LYS A 8 46.40 -20.54 26.26
CA LYS A 8 46.31 -19.38 25.35
C LYS A 8 45.55 -18.28 26.11
N LYS A 9 46.30 -17.27 26.56
CA LYS A 9 45.73 -16.10 27.24
C LYS A 9 44.85 -15.40 26.20
N GLU A 10 43.51 -15.45 26.35
CA GLU A 10 42.61 -14.64 25.54
C GLU A 10 42.88 -13.16 25.86
N LYS A 11 43.37 -12.43 24.87
CA LYS A 11 43.51 -10.99 24.97
C LYS A 11 42.12 -10.37 24.76
N ASN A 12 41.59 -9.73 25.78
CA ASN A 12 40.40 -8.93 25.67
C ASN A 12 40.77 -7.58 25.05
N TYR A 13 40.48 -7.39 23.79
CA TYR A 13 40.63 -6.13 23.09
C TYR A 13 39.51 -5.16 23.52
N THR A 14 39.89 -4.05 24.11
CA THR A 14 38.95 -3.00 24.60
C THR A 14 38.71 -1.92 23.57
N ASP A 15 39.54 -1.81 22.53
CA ASP A 15 39.40 -0.82 21.46
C ASP A 15 39.70 -1.42 20.08
N LYS A 16 38.94 -0.98 19.05
CA LYS A 16 39.12 -1.41 17.66
C LYS A 16 40.47 -0.98 17.07
N SER A 17 41.04 0.13 17.54
CA SER A 17 42.34 0.61 17.10
C SER A 17 43.48 -0.36 17.47
N GLU A 18 43.43 -0.96 18.68
CA GLU A 18 44.44 -1.90 19.12
C GLU A 18 44.43 -3.19 18.30
N ILE A 19 43.25 -3.62 17.84
CA ILE A 19 43.13 -4.82 16.99
C ILE A 19 43.80 -4.59 15.63
N ILE A 20 43.66 -3.36 15.10
CA ILE A 20 44.21 -3.02 13.77
C ILE A 20 45.75 -2.94 13.85
N GLU A 21 46.32 -2.35 14.90
CA GLU A 21 47.79 -2.23 15.07
C GLU A 21 48.47 -3.57 15.28
N GLU A 22 47.79 -4.56 15.89
CA GLU A 22 48.36 -5.88 16.13
C GLU A 22 48.31 -6.79 14.90
N TYR A 23 47.35 -6.59 14.00
CA TYR A 23 47.16 -7.46 12.82
C TYR A 23 47.70 -6.88 11.51
N ILE A 24 47.80 -5.56 11.40
CA ILE A 24 48.23 -4.91 10.15
C ILE A 24 49.26 -3.82 10.52
N PRO A 25 50.58 -4.06 10.29
CA PRO A 25 51.58 -3.03 10.46
C PRO A 25 51.26 -1.77 9.66
N GLN A 26 51.35 -0.59 10.27
CA GLN A 26 50.99 0.68 9.61
C GLN A 26 51.78 0.95 8.32
N GLU A 27 52.98 0.37 8.17
CA GLU A 27 53.76 0.47 6.94
C GLU A 27 53.11 -0.31 5.78
N GLU A 28 52.42 -1.43 6.07
CA GLU A 28 51.70 -2.18 5.05
C GLU A 28 50.39 -1.49 4.64
N ILE A 29 49.73 -0.76 5.54
CA ILE A 29 48.52 0.00 5.19
C ILE A 29 48.82 1.09 4.18
N LYS A 30 49.99 1.72 4.24
CA LYS A 30 50.37 2.75 3.24
C LYS A 30 50.58 2.15 1.84
N ASN A 31 50.96 0.90 1.77
CA ASN A 31 51.15 0.15 0.50
C ASN A 31 49.85 -0.48 0.01
N LEU A 32 48.81 -0.57 0.88
CA LEU A 32 47.46 -1.04 0.55
C LEU A 32 46.53 0.11 0.12
N ILE A 33 47.03 1.37 0.19
CA ILE A 33 46.30 2.46 -0.48
C ILE A 33 46.40 2.15 -1.97
N GLN A 34 45.37 1.52 -2.46
CA GLN A 34 45.20 1.15 -3.85
C GLN A 34 45.44 2.42 -4.68
N GLU A 35 46.45 2.37 -5.58
CA GLU A 35 46.60 3.44 -6.56
C GLU A 35 45.25 3.68 -7.21
N ASP A 36 44.84 4.95 -7.30
CA ASP A 36 43.56 5.33 -7.89
C ASP A 36 43.33 4.55 -9.16
N LEU A 37 42.30 3.71 -9.18
CA LEU A 37 41.94 2.95 -10.36
C LEU A 37 41.86 3.92 -11.54
N PRO A 38 42.50 3.62 -12.70
CA PRO A 38 42.63 4.59 -13.82
C PRO A 38 41.30 5.15 -14.30
N PHE A 39 40.18 4.50 -13.98
CA PHE A 39 38.82 4.99 -14.28
C PHE A 39 38.19 5.84 -13.18
N ILE A 40 38.87 6.02 -12.02
CA ILE A 40 38.45 6.93 -10.93
C ILE A 40 39.20 8.26 -11.02
N LYS A 41 40.10 8.45 -11.97
CA LYS A 41 40.50 9.81 -12.34
C LYS A 41 39.26 10.53 -12.86
N ALA A 42 38.41 10.99 -11.90
CA ALA A 42 37.41 11.98 -12.18
C ALA A 42 38.20 13.16 -12.79
N GLU A 43 38.25 13.22 -14.12
CA GLU A 43 38.51 14.47 -14.77
C GLU A 43 37.58 15.46 -14.07
N LYS A 44 38.15 16.50 -13.46
CA LYS A 44 37.38 17.69 -13.07
C LYS A 44 36.91 18.38 -14.35
N ASN A 45 36.17 17.63 -15.16
CA ASN A 45 35.42 18.18 -16.25
C ASN A 45 34.33 19.03 -15.62
N ASN A 46 34.33 20.29 -15.94
CA ASN A 46 33.26 21.23 -15.73
C ASN A 46 31.95 20.48 -15.69
N GLU A 47 31.37 20.36 -14.48
CA GLU A 47 30.07 19.77 -14.28
C GLU A 47 29.04 20.56 -15.07
N ASN A 48 28.90 20.22 -16.33
CA ASN A 48 27.59 20.29 -16.94
C ASN A 48 26.74 19.33 -16.09
N LYS A 49 26.18 19.82 -15.00
CA LYS A 49 25.19 19.12 -14.19
C LYS A 49 24.12 18.71 -15.17
N VAL A 50 24.23 17.49 -15.69
CA VAL A 50 23.18 16.89 -16.50
C VAL A 50 21.97 16.90 -15.59
N LYS A 51 21.08 17.88 -15.80
CA LYS A 51 19.90 18.06 -14.99
C LYS A 51 19.07 16.81 -15.20
N PHE A 52 19.11 15.91 -14.22
CA PHE A 52 18.34 14.68 -14.27
C PHE A 52 16.87 15.06 -14.42
N MET A 53 16.27 14.68 -15.52
CA MET A 53 14.86 14.91 -15.80
C MET A 53 14.10 13.59 -15.64
N LEU A 54 13.12 13.58 -14.77
CA LEU A 54 12.21 12.44 -14.64
C LEU A 54 11.40 12.27 -15.92
N PRO A 55 11.05 11.03 -16.31
CA PRO A 55 10.16 10.78 -17.43
C PRO A 55 8.83 11.54 -17.28
N SER A 56 8.30 12.04 -18.39
CA SER A 56 6.99 12.70 -18.39
C SER A 56 5.88 11.71 -18.04
N LEU A 57 4.93 12.15 -17.19
CA LEU A 57 3.72 11.37 -16.87
C LEU A 57 2.83 11.11 -18.11
N ASP A 58 3.07 11.81 -19.22
CA ASP A 58 2.30 11.62 -20.46
C ASP A 58 2.64 10.32 -21.20
N LEU A 59 3.75 9.68 -20.84
CA LEU A 59 4.08 8.34 -21.32
C LEU A 59 3.17 7.25 -20.72
N LEU A 60 2.46 7.56 -19.63
CA LEU A 60 1.57 6.62 -18.94
C LEU A 60 0.16 6.67 -19.52
N LYS A 61 -0.48 5.51 -19.58
CA LYS A 61 -1.89 5.39 -20.01
C LYS A 61 -2.82 6.17 -19.08
N THR A 62 -3.87 6.75 -19.66
CA THR A 62 -4.93 7.48 -18.95
C THR A 62 -6.29 6.83 -19.20
N LEU A 63 -7.22 7.01 -18.27
CA LEU A 63 -8.63 6.68 -18.47
C LEU A 63 -9.19 7.42 -19.69
N SER A 64 -9.87 6.68 -20.56
CA SER A 64 -10.62 7.30 -21.65
C SER A 64 -11.88 8.01 -21.10
N LYS A 65 -12.27 9.14 -21.73
CA LYS A 65 -13.49 9.88 -21.31
C LYS A 65 -14.75 9.00 -21.30
N LYS A 66 -14.84 8.02 -22.20
CA LYS A 66 -16.00 7.10 -22.32
C LYS A 66 -16.16 6.16 -21.11
N GLU A 67 -15.09 5.92 -20.34
CA GLU A 67 -15.15 5.10 -19.14
C GLU A 67 -15.62 5.90 -17.91
N LYS A 68 -15.47 7.23 -17.93
CA LYS A 68 -15.94 8.11 -16.85
C LYS A 68 -17.46 8.31 -16.85
N ASP A 69 -18.07 8.44 -18.02
CA ASP A 69 -19.50 8.79 -18.16
C ASP A 69 -20.46 7.64 -17.82
N LYS A 70 -19.95 6.41 -17.71
CA LYS A 70 -20.76 5.23 -17.34
C LYS A 70 -20.99 5.07 -15.82
N LYS A 71 -20.35 5.89 -15.00
CA LYS A 71 -20.40 5.79 -13.52
C LYS A 71 -21.75 6.24 -12.93
N ASP A 72 -22.34 7.31 -13.43
CA ASP A 72 -23.36 8.06 -12.70
C ASP A 72 -24.76 7.43 -12.72
N ASN A 73 -25.04 6.48 -13.63
CA ASN A 73 -26.40 5.99 -13.85
C ASN A 73 -26.77 4.66 -13.20
N LYS A 74 -25.87 4.02 -12.45
CA LYS A 74 -26.12 2.70 -11.83
C LYS A 74 -26.26 2.72 -10.30
N GLU A 75 -26.12 3.89 -9.67
CA GLU A 75 -25.90 3.98 -8.22
C GLU A 75 -27.16 3.81 -7.38
N SER A 76 -28.30 4.34 -7.82
CA SER A 76 -29.55 4.32 -7.04
C SER A 76 -30.20 2.95 -6.94
N HIS A 77 -30.12 2.14 -7.99
CA HIS A 77 -30.78 0.83 -8.01
C HIS A 77 -30.15 -0.22 -7.09
N ASN A 78 -28.89 -0.09 -6.73
CA ASN A 78 -28.20 -1.10 -5.92
C ASN A 78 -28.52 -0.97 -4.42
N ALA A 79 -28.74 0.24 -3.91
CA ALA A 79 -29.06 0.46 -2.50
C ALA A 79 -30.43 -0.11 -2.13
N ASP A 80 -31.46 0.31 -2.84
CA ASP A 80 -32.84 -0.13 -2.60
C ASP A 80 -32.98 -1.64 -2.76
N PHE A 81 -32.24 -2.22 -3.71
CA PHE A 81 -32.21 -3.66 -3.92
C PHE A 81 -31.58 -4.40 -2.75
N LEU A 82 -30.45 -3.91 -2.21
CA LEU A 82 -29.77 -4.52 -1.07
C LEU A 82 -30.60 -4.36 0.22
N GLU A 83 -31.22 -3.20 0.44
CA GLU A 83 -32.16 -3.00 1.56
C GLU A 83 -33.32 -3.99 1.52
N LYS A 84 -33.90 -4.21 0.33
CA LYS A 84 -34.98 -5.18 0.15
C LYS A 84 -34.53 -6.61 0.45
N ILE A 85 -33.35 -7.03 -0.03
CA ILE A 85 -32.79 -8.35 0.31
C ILE A 85 -32.65 -8.50 1.81
N LEU A 86 -32.07 -7.51 2.50
CA LEU A 86 -31.90 -7.56 3.96
C LEU A 86 -33.24 -7.63 4.69
N LEU A 87 -34.22 -6.90 4.21
CA LEU A 87 -35.58 -6.92 4.75
C LEU A 87 -36.23 -8.31 4.60
N ASP A 88 -36.09 -8.95 3.44
CA ASP A 88 -36.61 -10.30 3.16
C ASP A 88 -36.00 -11.35 4.12
N PHE A 89 -34.76 -11.15 4.57
CA PHE A 89 -34.11 -11.96 5.62
C PHE A 89 -34.44 -11.48 7.06
N GLY A 90 -35.38 -10.55 7.20
CA GLY A 90 -35.80 -10.01 8.50
C GLY A 90 -34.72 -9.18 9.20
N VAL A 91 -33.96 -8.44 8.42
CA VAL A 91 -32.98 -7.45 8.88
C VAL A 91 -33.45 -6.06 8.48
N ASN A 92 -33.98 -5.30 9.44
CA ASN A 92 -34.43 -3.93 9.23
C ASN A 92 -33.26 -2.96 9.40
N GLY A 93 -33.20 -1.94 8.55
CA GLY A 93 -32.19 -0.89 8.58
C GLY A 93 -32.16 -0.14 7.26
N ASN A 94 -31.23 0.82 7.14
CA ASN A 94 -31.09 1.65 5.94
C ASN A 94 -29.63 1.76 5.53
N ILE A 95 -29.37 1.94 4.22
CA ILE A 95 -28.04 2.24 3.72
C ILE A 95 -27.78 3.74 3.88
N LYS A 96 -26.76 4.07 4.68
CA LYS A 96 -26.37 5.48 4.93
C LYS A 96 -25.46 6.04 3.87
N LYS A 97 -24.57 5.19 3.35
CA LYS A 97 -23.56 5.63 2.39
C LYS A 97 -23.16 4.48 1.47
N ILE A 98 -22.90 4.81 0.22
CA ILE A 98 -22.35 3.91 -0.77
C ILE A 98 -21.01 4.47 -1.24
N SER A 99 -19.96 3.64 -1.19
CA SER A 99 -18.62 4.00 -1.66
C SER A 99 -18.22 3.05 -2.79
N HIS A 100 -18.14 3.60 -4.00
CA HIS A 100 -17.75 2.82 -5.18
C HIS A 100 -16.24 2.80 -5.36
N GLY A 101 -15.65 1.63 -5.12
CA GLY A 101 -14.25 1.37 -5.43
C GLY A 101 -14.06 0.77 -6.82
N PRO A 102 -12.80 0.61 -7.25
CA PRO A 102 -12.51 0.04 -8.57
C PRO A 102 -12.85 -1.44 -8.71
N VAL A 103 -12.86 -2.18 -7.61
CA VAL A 103 -13.08 -3.64 -7.58
C VAL A 103 -14.32 -4.01 -6.82
N VAL A 104 -14.61 -3.33 -5.70
CA VAL A 104 -15.74 -3.61 -4.83
C VAL A 104 -16.53 -2.34 -4.54
N THR A 105 -17.82 -2.48 -4.28
CA THR A 105 -18.69 -1.42 -3.75
C THR A 105 -18.92 -1.69 -2.27
N LEU A 106 -18.64 -0.72 -1.42
CA LEU A 106 -18.90 -0.75 0.01
C LEU A 106 -20.24 -0.05 0.30
N ASN A 107 -21.20 -0.78 0.86
CA ASN A 107 -22.47 -0.27 1.34
C ASN A 107 -22.43 -0.19 2.88
N GLU A 108 -22.54 1.01 3.43
CA GLU A 108 -22.59 1.23 4.87
C GLU A 108 -24.04 1.12 5.34
N PHE A 109 -24.39 0.00 5.89
CA PHE A 109 -25.75 -0.31 6.38
C PHE A 109 -25.87 -0.02 7.87
N GLU A 110 -26.87 0.77 8.25
CA GLU A 110 -27.23 1.01 9.66
C GLU A 110 -28.40 0.11 10.05
N PRO A 111 -28.14 -0.92 10.89
CA PRO A 111 -29.21 -1.80 11.37
C PRO A 111 -30.18 -1.04 12.30
N ALA A 112 -31.44 -1.39 12.25
CA ALA A 112 -32.42 -0.90 13.22
C ALA A 112 -32.09 -1.37 14.64
N ALA A 113 -32.59 -0.65 15.63
CA ALA A 113 -32.39 -1.01 17.04
C ALA A 113 -32.86 -2.43 17.31
N GLY A 114 -32.02 -3.21 18.03
CA GLY A 114 -32.32 -4.61 18.40
C GLY A 114 -31.86 -5.66 17.40
N VAL A 115 -31.38 -5.27 16.21
CA VAL A 115 -30.81 -6.20 15.25
C VAL A 115 -29.38 -6.58 15.66
N LYS A 116 -29.12 -7.89 15.80
CA LYS A 116 -27.79 -8.39 16.11
C LYS A 116 -26.88 -8.37 14.88
N VAL A 117 -25.71 -7.76 15.00
CA VAL A 117 -24.73 -7.69 13.91
C VAL A 117 -24.30 -9.08 13.42
N SER A 118 -24.19 -10.06 14.33
CA SER A 118 -23.89 -11.45 13.96
C SER A 118 -24.91 -12.07 13.00
N LYS A 119 -26.21 -11.67 13.11
CA LYS A 119 -27.24 -12.11 12.16
C LYS A 119 -26.91 -11.59 10.74
N ILE A 120 -26.45 -10.35 10.62
CA ILE A 120 -26.11 -9.74 9.32
C ILE A 120 -24.88 -10.43 8.75
N ILE A 121 -23.83 -10.64 9.55
CA ILE A 121 -22.58 -11.29 9.12
C ILE A 121 -22.85 -12.68 8.56
N ASN A 122 -23.74 -13.45 9.17
CA ASN A 122 -24.10 -14.80 8.73
C ASN A 122 -24.88 -14.83 7.41
N LEU A 123 -25.38 -13.69 6.93
CA LEU A 123 -26.10 -13.58 5.64
C LEU A 123 -25.16 -13.33 4.46
N SER A 124 -23.84 -13.36 4.64
CA SER A 124 -22.88 -13.07 3.56
C SER A 124 -23.11 -13.91 2.30
N ASP A 125 -23.30 -15.21 2.46
CA ASP A 125 -23.52 -16.13 1.33
C ASP A 125 -24.89 -15.93 0.67
N ASP A 126 -25.91 -15.62 1.47
CA ASP A 126 -27.25 -15.35 0.98
C ASP A 126 -27.30 -14.01 0.20
N ILE A 127 -26.60 -13.00 0.66
CA ILE A 127 -26.45 -11.73 -0.04
C ILE A 127 -25.67 -11.93 -1.33
N ALA A 128 -24.55 -12.66 -1.31
CA ALA A 128 -23.77 -12.97 -2.51
C ALA A 128 -24.64 -13.65 -3.59
N ARG A 129 -25.44 -14.64 -3.20
CA ARG A 129 -26.36 -15.36 -4.10
C ARG A 129 -27.41 -14.43 -4.69
N ASN A 130 -28.07 -13.61 -3.86
CA ASN A 130 -29.14 -12.73 -4.30
C ASN A 130 -28.63 -11.56 -5.18
N THR A 131 -27.39 -11.14 -4.97
CA THR A 131 -26.73 -10.11 -5.80
C THR A 131 -26.01 -10.69 -7.01
N SER A 132 -26.07 -12.02 -7.22
CA SER A 132 -25.34 -12.72 -8.28
C SER A 132 -23.84 -12.43 -8.27
N SER A 133 -23.27 -12.25 -7.08
CA SER A 133 -21.86 -11.97 -6.85
C SER A 133 -21.09 -13.23 -6.45
N GLU A 134 -19.79 -13.28 -6.72
CA GLU A 134 -18.93 -14.41 -6.33
C GLU A 134 -18.87 -14.58 -4.80
N SER A 135 -18.92 -13.47 -4.06
CA SER A 135 -18.88 -13.44 -2.61
C SER A 135 -19.41 -12.09 -2.09
N ALA A 136 -19.82 -12.03 -0.82
CA ALA A 136 -20.05 -10.78 -0.13
C ALA A 136 -19.26 -10.80 1.18
N ARG A 137 -18.63 -9.68 1.53
CA ARG A 137 -17.92 -9.54 2.79
C ARG A 137 -18.67 -8.57 3.69
N ILE A 138 -18.92 -9.00 4.92
CA ILE A 138 -19.64 -8.19 5.91
C ILE A 138 -18.75 -7.98 7.13
N ALA A 139 -18.50 -6.73 7.49
CA ALA A 139 -17.66 -6.37 8.63
C ALA A 139 -18.22 -5.13 9.34
N THR A 140 -17.99 -5.04 10.64
CA THR A 140 -18.30 -3.83 11.40
C THR A 140 -17.31 -2.72 11.06
N ILE A 141 -17.82 -1.48 10.97
CA ILE A 141 -16.96 -0.31 10.75
C ILE A 141 -16.58 0.27 12.11
N PRO A 142 -15.26 0.30 12.47
CA PRO A 142 -14.81 0.86 13.73
C PRO A 142 -15.23 2.32 13.90
N GLY A 143 -15.75 2.70 15.06
CA GLY A 143 -16.18 4.08 15.34
C GLY A 143 -17.52 4.49 14.75
N SER A 144 -18.24 3.57 14.10
CA SER A 144 -19.56 3.79 13.52
C SER A 144 -20.57 2.75 14.03
N ASN A 145 -21.86 3.10 14.04
CA ASN A 145 -22.97 2.16 14.30
C ASN A 145 -23.41 1.43 13.02
N THR A 146 -22.56 1.44 11.98
CA THR A 146 -22.86 0.85 10.68
C THR A 146 -22.07 -0.44 10.46
N VAL A 147 -22.62 -1.30 9.61
CA VAL A 147 -22.00 -2.52 9.12
C VAL A 147 -21.66 -2.30 7.64
N GLY A 148 -20.42 -2.54 7.29
CA GLY A 148 -19.96 -2.48 5.90
C GLY A 148 -20.28 -3.78 5.17
N ILE A 149 -21.00 -3.68 4.07
CA ILE A 149 -21.32 -4.77 3.15
C ILE A 149 -20.57 -4.50 1.84
N GLU A 150 -19.51 -5.28 1.62
CA GLU A 150 -18.67 -5.19 0.42
C GLU A 150 -19.15 -6.20 -0.62
N ILE A 151 -19.49 -5.71 -1.79
CA ILE A 151 -19.95 -6.54 -2.93
C ILE A 151 -19.01 -6.30 -4.11
N PRO A 152 -18.44 -7.34 -4.73
CA PRO A 152 -17.60 -7.20 -5.91
C PRO A 152 -18.36 -6.58 -7.07
N ASN A 153 -17.72 -5.65 -7.76
CA ASN A 153 -18.29 -5.05 -8.98
C ASN A 153 -18.30 -6.08 -10.13
N ILE A 154 -19.38 -6.13 -10.87
CA ILE A 154 -19.49 -6.99 -12.08
C ILE A 154 -18.44 -6.56 -13.10
N ILE A 155 -18.23 -5.27 -13.26
CA ILE A 155 -17.20 -4.69 -14.14
C ILE A 155 -16.14 -4.06 -13.26
N ARG A 156 -14.97 -4.68 -13.20
CA ARG A 156 -13.81 -4.15 -12.46
C ARG A 156 -13.17 -3.02 -13.25
N GLU A 157 -12.84 -1.93 -12.58
CA GLU A 157 -12.15 -0.78 -13.17
C GLU A 157 -10.63 -0.97 -13.12
N ASN A 158 -9.94 -0.56 -14.18
CA ASN A 158 -8.49 -0.50 -14.17
C ASN A 158 -8.02 0.73 -13.38
N VAL A 159 -7.08 0.54 -12.47
CA VAL A 159 -6.41 1.62 -11.76
C VAL A 159 -5.13 1.98 -12.50
N TYR A 160 -5.05 3.19 -13.05
CA TYR A 160 -3.90 3.65 -13.82
C TYR A 160 -2.89 4.36 -12.93
N LEU A 161 -1.63 3.99 -13.07
CA LEU A 161 -0.52 4.57 -12.30
C LEU A 161 -0.45 6.10 -12.45
N LYS A 162 -0.71 6.62 -13.65
CA LYS A 162 -0.73 8.08 -13.91
C LYS A 162 -1.67 8.83 -12.95
N GLU A 163 -2.82 8.26 -12.64
CA GLU A 163 -3.81 8.87 -11.75
C GLU A 163 -3.28 9.02 -10.33
N ILE A 164 -2.58 8.00 -9.82
CA ILE A 164 -2.01 8.02 -8.47
C ILE A 164 -0.82 8.97 -8.40
N LEU A 165 0.09 8.93 -9.38
CA LEU A 165 1.25 9.81 -9.44
C LEU A 165 0.88 11.28 -9.65
N SER A 166 -0.28 11.56 -10.26
CA SER A 166 -0.79 12.92 -10.46
C SER A 166 -1.50 13.48 -9.23
N HIS A 167 -1.82 12.63 -8.25
CA HIS A 167 -2.52 13.05 -7.04
C HIS A 167 -1.67 14.02 -6.20
N PRO A 168 -2.27 15.08 -5.61
CA PRO A 168 -1.53 16.06 -4.81
C PRO A 168 -0.78 15.42 -3.63
N ASP A 169 -1.33 14.36 -3.04
CA ASP A 169 -0.68 13.67 -1.91
C ASP A 169 0.65 13.03 -2.29
N PHE A 170 0.84 12.60 -3.55
CA PHE A 170 2.10 12.06 -4.03
C PHE A 170 3.21 13.13 -4.10
N LYS A 171 2.82 14.40 -4.20
CA LYS A 171 3.73 15.55 -4.32
C LYS A 171 3.96 16.29 -3.01
N LYS A 172 3.47 15.78 -1.88
CA LYS A 172 3.69 16.39 -0.58
C LYS A 172 5.18 16.42 -0.23
N LYS A 173 5.66 17.56 0.26
CA LYS A 173 7.08 17.78 0.60
C LYS A 173 7.54 16.98 1.82
N ASP A 174 6.62 16.55 2.66
CA ASP A 174 6.91 15.82 3.90
C ASP A 174 7.25 14.34 3.63
N ILE A 175 6.93 13.83 2.44
CA ILE A 175 7.19 12.45 2.04
C ILE A 175 8.57 12.38 1.37
N LYS A 176 9.46 11.54 1.89
CA LYS A 176 10.84 11.40 1.38
C LYS A 176 10.92 10.45 0.20
N LEU A 177 10.23 9.32 0.30
CA LEU A 177 10.21 8.30 -0.76
C LEU A 177 8.78 7.80 -1.00
N PRO A 178 7.95 8.57 -1.75
CA PRO A 178 6.55 8.22 -1.98
C PRO A 178 6.44 6.98 -2.87
N ILE A 179 5.62 6.02 -2.43
CA ILE A 179 5.27 4.82 -3.18
C ILE A 179 3.79 4.85 -3.53
N ALA A 180 3.48 4.73 -4.81
CA ALA A 180 2.12 4.59 -5.31
C ALA A 180 1.64 3.14 -5.16
N LEU A 181 0.78 2.84 -4.18
CA LEU A 181 0.28 1.49 -3.92
C LEU A 181 -0.96 1.14 -4.75
N GLY A 182 -1.86 2.09 -4.97
CA GLY A 182 -3.12 1.85 -5.67
C GLY A 182 -4.25 2.72 -5.16
N LYS A 183 -5.48 2.19 -5.18
CA LYS A 183 -6.68 2.80 -4.59
C LYS A 183 -7.27 1.91 -3.51
N ASN A 184 -7.86 2.53 -2.49
CA ASN A 184 -8.63 1.82 -1.48
C ASN A 184 -10.03 1.42 -1.99
N ILE A 185 -10.81 0.74 -1.14
CA ILE A 185 -12.19 0.33 -1.43
C ILE A 185 -13.14 1.51 -1.68
N SER A 186 -12.78 2.72 -1.25
CA SER A 186 -13.53 3.96 -1.52
C SER A 186 -13.04 4.69 -2.77
N GLY A 187 -12.11 4.11 -3.55
CA GLY A 187 -11.56 4.71 -4.76
C GLY A 187 -10.51 5.80 -4.54
N MET A 188 -10.10 6.08 -3.28
CA MET A 188 -9.08 7.06 -2.96
C MET A 188 -7.67 6.48 -3.17
N PRO A 189 -6.72 7.24 -3.71
CA PRO A 189 -5.35 6.79 -3.89
C PRO A 189 -4.66 6.54 -2.54
N ILE A 190 -3.89 5.46 -2.47
CA ILE A 190 -3.06 5.10 -1.33
C ILE A 190 -1.59 5.30 -1.70
N ILE A 191 -0.94 6.15 -0.95
CA ILE A 191 0.47 6.50 -1.10
C ILE A 191 1.14 6.22 0.25
N ALA A 192 2.22 5.47 0.22
CA ALA A 192 3.05 5.20 1.39
C ALA A 192 4.37 5.99 1.32
N ASP A 193 5.00 6.23 2.45
CA ASP A 193 6.36 6.71 2.59
C ASP A 193 7.22 5.56 3.13
N LEU A 194 8.42 5.39 2.58
CA LEU A 194 9.42 4.41 3.03
C LEU A 194 10.43 5.03 3.95
#